data_c82c7376964fd4599fc1db2dabe252c3
#
_entry.id   c82c7376964fd4599fc1db2dabe252c3
#
_cell.length_a   1.000
_cell.length_b   1.000
_cell.length_c   1.000
_cell.angle_alpha   90.00
_cell.angle_beta   90.00
_cell.angle_gamma   90.00
#
_symmetry.space_group_name_H-M   'P 1'
#
loop_
_entity.id
_entity.type
_entity.pdbx_description
1 polymer ?
#
loop_
_entity_poly.entity_id
_entity_poly.type
_entity_poly.pdbx_seq_one_letter_code
_entity_poly.pdbx_strand_id
1 'polypeptide(L)'
;MVLDWVRGKLRARRGNRIHKRPAVETPLGFKFIGPEVMQSGGFEEEETKLIQSFLSRADLFVNIGANYGYYVCLAQSMGVPAIAVEPVPDNVSLLRKNLELNGYENGATVHANACGGETGQAEIFGVGTGASLVQGWARNPKSLSFKVDIRRIDDLIPTAALTQRSFFLIDVEGFELEVLKGAQGIFDAEQKPVFMIESGLSDHRASGELNKDFLAVFDIFSEQGYKIYRVEDLTIPVERDIIVASLEQGQDLLQGLNFLMVHETFDLASYAK
;
A
#
# COMPACT_ATOMS: atom_id res chain seq x y z
N MET A 1 -18.20 -13.64 -20.29
CA MET A 1 -17.13 -14.57 -20.77
C MET A 1 -16.29 -13.99 -21.89
N VAL A 2 -16.82 -13.68 -23.10
CA VAL A 2 -15.98 -13.11 -24.20
C VAL A 2 -15.44 -11.71 -23.89
N LEU A 3 -16.27 -10.84 -23.32
CA LEU A 3 -15.89 -9.48 -22.90
C LEU A 3 -14.80 -9.48 -21.80
N ASP A 4 -14.88 -10.42 -20.86
CA ASP A 4 -13.91 -10.52 -19.77
C ASP A 4 -12.55 -11.04 -20.27
N TRP A 5 -12.57 -11.99 -21.21
CA TRP A 5 -11.36 -12.44 -21.88
C TRP A 5 -10.68 -11.34 -22.70
N VAL A 6 -11.45 -10.52 -23.40
CA VAL A 6 -10.93 -9.36 -24.16
C VAL A 6 -10.34 -8.31 -23.22
N ARG A 7 -11.02 -8.00 -22.10
CA ARG A 7 -10.53 -7.06 -21.08
C ARG A 7 -9.24 -7.58 -20.42
N GLY A 8 -9.18 -8.89 -20.10
CA GLY A 8 -7.98 -9.53 -19.56
C GLY A 8 -6.78 -9.41 -20.52
N LYS A 9 -6.96 -9.71 -21.81
CA LYS A 9 -5.90 -9.53 -22.82
C LYS A 9 -5.47 -8.08 -23.02
N LEU A 10 -6.39 -7.12 -22.93
CA LEU A 10 -6.05 -5.70 -23.01
C LEU A 10 -5.25 -5.22 -21.80
N ARG A 11 -5.59 -5.69 -20.59
CA ARG A 11 -4.83 -5.39 -19.35
C ARG A 11 -3.44 -6.01 -19.39
N ALA A 12 -3.31 -7.29 -19.75
CA ALA A 12 -2.01 -7.95 -19.93
C ALA A 12 -1.13 -7.24 -20.99
N ARG A 13 -1.73 -6.76 -22.09
CA ARG A 13 -1.03 -5.95 -23.08
C ARG A 13 -0.61 -4.58 -22.58
N ARG A 14 -1.37 -3.97 -21.67
CA ARG A 14 -0.98 -2.71 -21.01
C ARG A 14 0.21 -2.91 -20.06
N GLY A 15 0.22 -3.96 -19.24
CA GLY A 15 1.38 -4.32 -18.40
C GLY A 15 2.65 -4.45 -19.25
N ASN A 16 2.62 -5.26 -20.32
CA ASN A 16 3.75 -5.42 -21.25
C ASN A 16 4.20 -4.12 -21.95
N ARG A 17 3.35 -3.09 -22.06
CA ARG A 17 3.72 -1.79 -22.63
C ARG A 17 4.46 -0.90 -21.63
N ILE A 18 4.20 -1.04 -20.34
CA ILE A 18 4.86 -0.21 -19.32
C ILE A 18 6.36 -0.50 -19.28
N HIS A 19 6.77 -1.76 -19.36
CA HIS A 19 8.18 -2.17 -19.42
C HIS A 19 8.98 -1.58 -20.60
N LYS A 20 8.25 -1.15 -21.67
CA LYS A 20 8.85 -0.57 -22.88
C LYS A 20 8.88 0.96 -22.86
N ARG A 21 8.33 1.58 -21.82
CA ARG A 21 8.41 3.03 -21.68
C ARG A 21 9.84 3.48 -21.40
N PRO A 22 10.24 4.66 -21.86
CA PRO A 22 11.52 5.23 -21.47
C PRO A 22 11.56 5.54 -19.98
N ALA A 23 12.73 5.42 -19.37
CA ALA A 23 12.99 5.99 -18.07
C ALA A 23 12.94 7.52 -18.15
N VAL A 24 12.22 8.15 -17.23
CA VAL A 24 12.08 9.62 -17.16
C VAL A 24 12.56 10.06 -15.78
N GLU A 25 13.31 11.14 -15.72
CA GLU A 25 13.62 11.84 -14.46
C GLU A 25 12.33 12.44 -13.91
N THR A 26 11.92 12.00 -12.73
CA THR A 26 10.72 12.54 -12.08
C THR A 26 11.03 13.88 -11.40
N PRO A 27 10.03 14.74 -11.17
CA PRO A 27 10.22 15.97 -10.38
C PRO A 27 10.69 15.70 -8.94
N LEU A 28 10.57 14.44 -8.47
CA LEU A 28 10.98 14.00 -7.13
C LEU A 28 12.45 13.54 -7.05
N GLY A 29 13.23 13.68 -8.15
CA GLY A 29 14.67 13.48 -8.17
C GLY A 29 15.13 12.03 -8.35
N PHE A 30 14.31 11.16 -8.94
CA PHE A 30 14.70 9.82 -9.32
C PHE A 30 14.19 9.45 -10.73
N LYS A 31 14.90 8.55 -11.40
CA LYS A 31 14.47 8.00 -12.70
C LYS A 31 13.43 6.93 -12.51
N PHE A 32 12.38 6.96 -13.33
CA PHE A 32 11.28 6.00 -13.20
C PHE A 32 10.75 5.52 -14.55
N ILE A 33 10.48 4.23 -14.65
CA ILE A 33 9.73 3.59 -15.72
C ILE A 33 8.38 3.19 -15.14
N GLY A 34 7.29 3.79 -15.62
CA GLY A 34 5.96 3.54 -15.11
C GLY A 34 4.88 4.29 -15.88
N PRO A 35 3.66 4.39 -15.32
CA PRO A 35 2.61 5.25 -15.82
C PRO A 35 3.06 6.70 -15.92
N GLU A 36 2.51 7.44 -16.89
CA GLU A 36 2.86 8.84 -17.13
C GLU A 36 2.59 9.73 -15.92
N VAL A 37 1.49 9.50 -15.21
CA VAL A 37 1.13 10.22 -13.99
C VAL A 37 2.21 10.08 -12.90
N MET A 38 2.82 8.91 -12.75
CA MET A 38 3.95 8.69 -11.84
C MET A 38 5.23 9.37 -12.35
N GLN A 39 5.50 9.33 -13.65
CA GLN A 39 6.67 9.95 -14.25
C GLN A 39 6.62 11.48 -14.19
N SER A 40 5.44 12.06 -14.29
CA SER A 40 5.22 13.53 -14.23
C SER A 40 5.15 14.10 -12.81
N GLY A 41 5.09 13.23 -11.77
CA GLY A 41 4.93 13.66 -10.37
C GLY A 41 3.49 14.01 -9.98
N GLY A 42 2.51 13.74 -10.84
CA GLY A 42 1.08 13.96 -10.55
C GLY A 42 0.37 12.74 -9.95
N PHE A 43 1.12 11.75 -9.48
CA PHE A 43 0.54 10.57 -8.84
C PHE A 43 0.27 10.86 -7.36
N GLU A 44 -0.99 10.79 -6.96
CA GLU A 44 -1.42 10.93 -5.56
C GLU A 44 -0.70 12.10 -4.86
N GLU A 45 -0.89 13.31 -5.38
CA GLU A 45 -0.05 14.46 -5.01
C GLU A 45 -0.08 14.79 -3.52
N GLU A 46 -1.23 14.69 -2.86
CA GLU A 46 -1.36 15.00 -1.43
C GLU A 46 -0.75 13.89 -0.58
N GLU A 47 -1.02 12.63 -0.94
CA GLU A 47 -0.43 11.44 -0.31
C GLU A 47 1.10 11.46 -0.49
N THR A 48 1.59 11.75 -1.69
CA THR A 48 3.02 11.85 -1.98
C THR A 48 3.69 12.91 -1.11
N LYS A 49 3.09 14.09 -0.93
CA LYS A 49 3.62 15.15 -0.04
C LYS A 49 3.68 14.69 1.41
N LEU A 50 2.62 14.02 1.87
CA LEU A 50 2.57 13.50 3.22
C LEU A 50 3.63 12.42 3.44
N ILE A 51 3.74 11.46 2.49
CA ILE A 51 4.77 10.42 2.51
C ILE A 51 6.16 11.05 2.56
N GLN A 52 6.45 12.06 1.74
CA GLN A 52 7.73 12.79 1.79
C GLN A 52 7.99 13.42 3.16
N SER A 53 6.97 14.00 3.79
CA SER A 53 7.10 14.56 5.14
C SER A 53 7.52 13.50 6.16
N PHE A 54 6.90 12.32 6.14
CA PHE A 54 7.28 11.20 7.00
C PHE A 54 8.66 10.64 6.66
N LEU A 55 8.95 10.42 5.38
CA LEU A 55 10.25 9.94 4.91
C LEU A 55 11.41 10.86 5.31
N SER A 56 11.19 12.17 5.38
CA SER A 56 12.24 13.13 5.78
C SER A 56 12.82 12.87 7.17
N ARG A 57 12.14 12.08 7.99
CA ARG A 57 12.53 11.75 9.37
C ARG A 57 12.53 10.24 9.64
N ALA A 58 12.14 9.42 8.65
CA ALA A 58 12.07 7.98 8.81
C ALA A 58 13.46 7.34 8.85
N ASP A 59 13.59 6.27 9.64
CA ASP A 59 14.78 5.41 9.68
C ASP A 59 14.59 4.16 8.84
N LEU A 60 13.34 3.79 8.59
CA LEU A 60 12.94 2.65 7.79
C LEU A 60 11.60 2.93 7.11
N PHE A 61 11.51 2.63 5.83
CA PHE A 61 10.27 2.62 5.07
C PHE A 61 9.88 1.19 4.70
N VAL A 62 8.63 0.83 4.95
CA VAL A 62 8.08 -0.48 4.58
C VAL A 62 6.88 -0.27 3.68
N ASN A 63 6.94 -0.78 2.45
CA ASN A 63 5.86 -0.65 1.47
C ASN A 63 5.29 -2.03 1.12
N ILE A 64 4.10 -2.32 1.60
CA ILE A 64 3.34 -3.53 1.31
C ILE A 64 2.36 -3.22 0.18
N GLY A 65 2.53 -3.90 -0.97
CA GLY A 65 1.91 -3.52 -2.23
C GLY A 65 2.75 -2.51 -3.01
N ALA A 66 4.07 -2.75 -3.06
CA ALA A 66 5.03 -1.77 -3.58
C ALA A 66 4.90 -1.50 -5.10
N ASN A 67 4.13 -2.30 -5.82
CA ASN A 67 3.84 -2.13 -7.23
C ASN A 67 5.14 -1.97 -8.07
N TYR A 68 5.24 -0.93 -8.88
CA TYR A 68 6.43 -0.62 -9.69
C TYR A 68 7.56 0.06 -8.88
N GLY A 69 7.37 0.25 -7.56
CA GLY A 69 8.37 0.81 -6.65
C GLY A 69 8.46 2.33 -6.63
N TYR A 70 7.38 3.05 -6.94
CA TYR A 70 7.38 4.52 -6.94
C TYR A 70 7.77 5.10 -5.59
N TYR A 71 7.07 4.73 -4.53
CA TYR A 71 7.37 5.19 -3.18
C TYR A 71 8.67 4.59 -2.60
N VAL A 72 9.07 3.39 -3.06
CA VAL A 72 10.36 2.81 -2.69
C VAL A 72 11.52 3.62 -3.29
N CYS A 73 11.42 4.04 -4.57
CA CYS A 73 12.38 4.94 -5.20
C CYS A 73 12.40 6.31 -4.53
N LEU A 74 11.24 6.83 -4.13
CA LEU A 74 11.15 8.08 -3.38
C LEU A 74 11.90 7.97 -2.04
N ALA A 75 11.65 6.92 -1.24
CA ALA A 75 12.35 6.70 0.02
C ALA A 75 13.87 6.62 -0.18
N GLN A 76 14.31 5.87 -1.19
CA GLN A 76 15.74 5.73 -1.51
C GLN A 76 16.36 7.06 -1.98
N SER A 77 15.65 7.88 -2.74
CA SER A 77 16.14 9.20 -3.17
C SER A 77 16.37 10.16 -1.97
N MET A 78 15.64 9.90 -0.89
CA MET A 78 15.78 10.63 0.39
C MET A 78 16.76 9.96 1.37
N GLY A 79 17.43 8.86 0.96
CA GLY A 79 18.39 8.14 1.78
C GLY A 79 17.77 7.22 2.85
N VAL A 80 16.48 6.92 2.76
CA VAL A 80 15.77 6.06 3.72
C VAL A 80 15.83 4.61 3.28
N PRO A 81 16.38 3.68 4.10
CA PRO A 81 16.32 2.25 3.83
C PRO A 81 14.88 1.78 3.64
N ALA A 82 14.66 0.85 2.69
CA ALA A 82 13.31 0.40 2.37
C ALA A 82 13.17 -1.12 2.32
N ILE A 83 11.99 -1.61 2.73
CA ILE A 83 11.54 -2.97 2.50
C ILE A 83 10.27 -2.89 1.64
N ALA A 84 10.31 -3.54 0.47
CA ALA A 84 9.22 -3.58 -0.49
C ALA A 84 8.65 -4.99 -0.57
N VAL A 85 7.33 -5.12 -0.50
CA VAL A 85 6.64 -6.40 -0.71
C VAL A 85 5.66 -6.25 -1.86
N GLU A 86 5.82 -7.09 -2.89
CA GLU A 86 4.99 -7.04 -4.10
C GLU A 86 4.80 -8.45 -4.67
N PRO A 87 3.57 -8.95 -4.83
CA PRO A 87 3.33 -10.31 -5.29
C PRO A 87 3.38 -10.49 -6.80
N VAL A 88 3.13 -9.44 -7.61
CA VAL A 88 3.00 -9.59 -9.07
C VAL A 88 4.38 -9.65 -9.73
N PRO A 89 4.77 -10.74 -10.42
CA PRO A 89 6.12 -10.89 -10.96
C PRO A 89 6.54 -9.77 -11.93
N ASP A 90 5.62 -9.30 -12.77
CA ASP A 90 5.88 -8.21 -13.71
C ASP A 90 6.15 -6.89 -12.96
N ASN A 91 5.39 -6.61 -11.88
CA ASN A 91 5.61 -5.43 -11.03
C ASN A 91 6.96 -5.53 -10.32
N VAL A 92 7.28 -6.68 -9.71
CA VAL A 92 8.58 -6.95 -9.06
C VAL A 92 9.73 -6.73 -10.03
N SER A 93 9.60 -7.22 -11.27
CA SER A 93 10.61 -7.03 -12.31
C SER A 93 10.85 -5.55 -12.61
N LEU A 94 9.77 -4.77 -12.70
CA LEU A 94 9.85 -3.34 -12.98
C LEU A 94 10.34 -2.54 -11.77
N LEU A 95 9.91 -2.91 -10.55
CA LEU A 95 10.40 -2.34 -9.30
C LEU A 95 11.93 -2.48 -9.20
N ARG A 96 12.46 -3.71 -9.39
CA ARG A 96 13.90 -3.96 -9.36
C ARG A 96 14.64 -3.15 -10.43
N LYS A 97 14.08 -3.05 -11.64
CA LYS A 97 14.65 -2.23 -12.70
C LYS A 97 14.66 -0.74 -12.33
N ASN A 98 13.61 -0.22 -11.69
CA ASN A 98 13.55 1.15 -11.23
C ASN A 98 14.58 1.43 -10.13
N LEU A 99 14.82 0.48 -9.22
CA LEU A 99 15.90 0.59 -8.24
C LEU A 99 17.28 0.61 -8.92
N GLU A 100 17.54 -0.31 -9.86
CA GLU A 100 18.79 -0.41 -10.61
C GLU A 100 19.10 0.88 -11.39
N LEU A 101 18.11 1.49 -12.03
CA LEU A 101 18.26 2.75 -12.77
C LEU A 101 18.80 3.92 -11.93
N ASN A 102 18.62 3.83 -10.62
CA ASN A 102 19.00 4.88 -9.67
C ASN A 102 20.16 4.47 -8.75
N GLY A 103 20.64 3.22 -8.85
CA GLY A 103 21.69 2.71 -7.95
C GLY A 103 21.19 2.43 -6.53
N TYR A 104 19.91 2.08 -6.38
CA TYR A 104 19.24 1.90 -5.08
C TYR A 104 19.13 0.43 -4.63
N GLU A 105 19.72 -0.52 -5.37
CA GLU A 105 19.57 -1.97 -5.12
C GLU A 105 20.07 -2.42 -3.75
N ASN A 106 21.05 -1.71 -3.20
CA ASN A 106 21.63 -2.03 -1.90
C ASN A 106 20.88 -1.38 -0.72
N GLY A 107 20.03 -0.40 -0.97
CA GLY A 107 19.26 0.30 0.05
C GLY A 107 17.83 -0.23 0.23
N ALA A 108 17.37 -1.10 -0.69
CA ALA A 108 16.04 -1.65 -0.67
C ALA A 108 16.04 -3.19 -0.69
N THR A 109 15.32 -3.81 0.24
CA THR A 109 15.02 -5.25 0.22
C THR A 109 13.69 -5.50 -0.47
N VAL A 110 13.64 -6.40 -1.48
CA VAL A 110 12.43 -6.68 -2.25
C VAL A 110 12.00 -8.13 -2.04
N HIS A 111 10.83 -8.31 -1.43
CA HIS A 111 10.15 -9.58 -1.23
C HIS A 111 9.08 -9.79 -2.32
N ALA A 112 9.25 -10.85 -3.12
CA ALA A 112 8.35 -11.18 -4.24
C ALA A 112 7.22 -12.13 -3.77
N ASN A 113 6.38 -11.65 -2.86
CA ASN A 113 5.24 -12.38 -2.29
C ASN A 113 4.14 -11.41 -1.85
N ALA A 114 2.95 -11.93 -1.55
CA ALA A 114 1.91 -11.19 -0.87
C ALA A 114 2.10 -11.26 0.66
N CYS A 115 1.45 -10.35 1.39
CA CYS A 115 1.29 -10.45 2.84
C CYS A 115 -0.11 -10.92 3.20
N GLY A 116 -0.23 -11.67 4.31
CA GLY A 116 -1.49 -12.12 4.85
C GLY A 116 -1.34 -12.71 6.26
N GLY A 117 -2.46 -13.18 6.85
CA GLY A 117 -2.50 -13.70 8.22
C GLY A 117 -1.74 -15.01 8.42
N GLU A 118 -1.58 -15.80 7.35
CA GLU A 118 -0.90 -17.09 7.39
C GLU A 118 0.03 -17.26 6.19
N THR A 119 1.12 -18.00 6.38
CA THR A 119 2.04 -18.36 5.30
C THR A 119 1.43 -19.47 4.43
N GLY A 120 1.47 -19.30 3.12
CA GLY A 120 0.89 -20.24 2.17
C GLY A 120 0.91 -19.76 0.74
N GLN A 121 -0.08 -20.14 -0.04
CA GLN A 121 -0.29 -19.68 -1.41
C GLN A 121 -1.73 -19.22 -1.60
N ALA A 122 -1.91 -18.18 -2.40
CA ALA A 122 -3.23 -17.72 -2.83
C ALA A 122 -3.26 -17.40 -4.32
N GLU A 123 -4.46 -17.22 -4.83
CA GLU A 123 -4.72 -16.79 -6.19
C GLU A 123 -4.86 -15.25 -6.19
N ILE A 124 -4.03 -14.57 -6.98
CA ILE A 124 -4.16 -13.12 -7.22
C ILE A 124 -4.87 -12.89 -8.55
N PHE A 125 -5.73 -11.90 -8.61
CA PHE A 125 -6.56 -11.57 -9.76
C PHE A 125 -6.14 -10.22 -10.36
N GLY A 126 -5.95 -10.18 -11.67
CA GLY A 126 -5.54 -8.97 -12.38
C GLY A 126 -4.03 -8.88 -12.61
N VAL A 127 -3.58 -7.73 -13.08
CA VAL A 127 -2.17 -7.39 -13.38
C VAL A 127 -1.94 -5.90 -13.17
N GLY A 128 -0.69 -5.51 -12.95
CA GLY A 128 -0.31 -4.12 -12.76
C GLY A 128 -0.84 -3.54 -11.45
N THR A 129 -1.21 -2.27 -11.44
CA THR A 129 -1.58 -1.51 -10.24
C THR A 129 -2.88 -1.97 -9.56
N GLY A 130 -3.79 -2.60 -10.28
CA GLY A 130 -5.07 -3.04 -9.71
C GLY A 130 -5.15 -4.56 -9.51
N ALA A 131 -4.03 -5.27 -9.33
CA ALA A 131 -4.03 -6.68 -8.98
C ALA A 131 -4.37 -6.87 -7.50
N SER A 132 -5.28 -7.82 -7.18
CA SER A 132 -5.78 -8.02 -5.82
C SER A 132 -5.94 -9.51 -5.51
N LEU A 133 -5.79 -9.87 -4.25
CA LEU A 133 -6.17 -11.19 -3.72
C LEU A 133 -7.69 -11.32 -3.54
N VAL A 134 -8.42 -10.22 -3.61
CA VAL A 134 -9.89 -10.21 -3.54
C VAL A 134 -10.48 -10.47 -4.93
N GLN A 135 -11.21 -11.58 -5.06
CA GLN A 135 -11.85 -11.90 -6.33
C GLN A 135 -12.90 -10.85 -6.72
N GLY A 136 -12.81 -10.33 -7.94
CA GLY A 136 -13.73 -9.32 -8.47
C GLY A 136 -13.34 -7.87 -8.14
N TRP A 137 -12.30 -7.64 -7.37
CA TRP A 137 -11.74 -6.30 -7.11
C TRP A 137 -11.43 -5.58 -8.41
N ALA A 138 -11.73 -4.28 -8.47
CA ALA A 138 -11.57 -3.45 -9.66
C ALA A 138 -12.12 -4.10 -10.95
N ARG A 139 -13.12 -5.00 -10.82
CA ARG A 139 -13.71 -5.79 -11.91
C ARG A 139 -12.70 -6.67 -12.65
N ASN A 140 -11.68 -7.16 -11.95
CA ASN A 140 -10.73 -8.11 -12.50
C ASN A 140 -11.43 -9.43 -12.85
N PRO A 141 -11.27 -9.94 -14.08
CA PRO A 141 -11.90 -11.21 -14.45
C PRO A 141 -11.17 -12.38 -13.77
N LYS A 142 -11.93 -13.37 -13.29
CA LYS A 142 -11.37 -14.59 -12.69
C LYS A 142 -10.41 -15.35 -13.62
N SER A 143 -10.58 -15.20 -14.92
CA SER A 143 -9.72 -15.84 -15.94
C SER A 143 -8.31 -15.19 -16.05
N LEU A 144 -8.07 -14.07 -15.37
CA LEU A 144 -6.78 -13.41 -15.28
C LEU A 144 -6.27 -13.53 -13.85
N SER A 145 -5.90 -14.75 -13.46
CA SER A 145 -5.36 -15.03 -12.14
C SER A 145 -4.15 -15.95 -12.22
N PHE A 146 -3.31 -15.90 -11.19
CA PHE A 146 -2.16 -16.76 -11.01
C PHE A 146 -1.86 -16.94 -9.52
N LYS A 147 -1.09 -17.97 -9.18
CA LYS A 147 -0.71 -18.24 -7.80
C LYS A 147 0.48 -17.38 -7.38
N VAL A 148 0.41 -16.90 -6.14
CA VAL A 148 1.50 -16.19 -5.46
C VAL A 148 1.71 -16.79 -4.08
N ASP A 149 2.94 -16.70 -3.57
CA ASP A 149 3.24 -17.04 -2.19
C ASP A 149 2.72 -15.94 -1.26
N ILE A 150 2.20 -16.34 -0.12
CA ILE A 150 1.81 -15.44 0.99
C ILE A 150 2.77 -15.66 2.15
N ARG A 151 3.17 -14.59 2.79
CA ARG A 151 3.94 -14.57 4.03
C ARG A 151 3.27 -13.66 5.04
N ARG A 152 3.46 -13.94 6.32
CA ARG A 152 3.12 -12.98 7.37
C ARG A 152 4.11 -11.82 7.31
N ILE A 153 3.61 -10.61 7.54
CA ILE A 153 4.49 -9.43 7.58
C ILE A 153 5.54 -9.56 8.70
N ASP A 154 5.18 -10.19 9.84
CA ASP A 154 6.09 -10.50 10.94
C ASP A 154 7.28 -11.37 10.54
N ASP A 155 7.12 -12.23 9.51
CA ASP A 155 8.19 -13.10 9.01
C ASP A 155 9.16 -12.35 8.07
N LEU A 156 8.74 -11.19 7.55
CA LEU A 156 9.50 -10.39 6.60
C LEU A 156 10.20 -9.20 7.25
N ILE A 157 9.59 -8.62 8.29
CA ILE A 157 10.07 -7.41 8.94
C ILE A 157 10.58 -7.76 10.34
N PRO A 158 11.91 -7.75 10.56
CA PRO A 158 12.45 -7.99 11.88
C PRO A 158 12.01 -6.89 12.87
N THR A 159 11.29 -7.26 13.92
CA THR A 159 10.81 -6.29 14.92
C THR A 159 11.95 -5.53 15.61
N ALA A 160 13.15 -6.13 15.71
CA ALA A 160 14.35 -5.48 16.22
C ALA A 160 14.87 -4.32 15.33
N ALA A 161 14.42 -4.24 14.05
CA ALA A 161 14.75 -3.14 13.15
C ALA A 161 13.76 -1.97 13.26
N LEU A 162 12.65 -2.14 13.98
CA LEU A 162 11.64 -1.10 14.14
C LEU A 162 12.11 0.01 15.09
N THR A 163 11.80 1.23 14.70
CA THR A 163 11.95 2.44 15.53
C THR A 163 10.62 3.19 15.55
N GLN A 164 10.47 4.19 16.41
CA GLN A 164 9.31 5.10 16.39
C GLN A 164 9.22 5.91 15.07
N ARG A 165 10.29 5.91 14.26
CA ARG A 165 10.36 6.55 12.96
C ARG A 165 10.28 5.55 11.80
N SER A 166 9.91 4.31 12.06
CA SER A 166 9.56 3.36 10.99
C SER A 166 8.19 3.75 10.42
N PHE A 167 8.13 3.86 9.10
CA PHE A 167 6.93 4.25 8.37
C PHE A 167 6.48 3.14 7.44
N PHE A 168 5.23 2.70 7.61
CA PHE A 168 4.61 1.64 6.82
C PHE A 168 3.56 2.23 5.88
N LEU A 169 3.65 1.89 4.61
CA LEU A 169 2.61 2.12 3.62
C LEU A 169 2.02 0.76 3.21
N ILE A 170 0.71 0.60 3.40
CA ILE A 170 -0.02 -0.62 3.04
C ILE A 170 -1.09 -0.25 2.02
N ASP A 171 -0.91 -0.72 0.80
CA ASP A 171 -1.83 -0.57 -0.32
C ASP A 171 -1.88 -1.91 -1.07
N VAL A 172 -2.82 -2.75 -0.69
CA VAL A 172 -2.94 -4.14 -1.17
C VAL A 172 -4.28 -4.43 -1.84
N GLU A 173 -4.95 -3.35 -2.28
CA GLU A 173 -6.13 -3.45 -3.11
C GLU A 173 -7.24 -4.32 -2.49
N GLY A 174 -7.58 -4.04 -1.22
CA GLY A 174 -8.69 -4.64 -0.48
C GLY A 174 -8.33 -5.85 0.39
N PHE A 175 -7.04 -6.15 0.60
CA PHE A 175 -6.59 -7.27 1.43
C PHE A 175 -5.92 -6.81 2.74
N GLU A 176 -6.14 -5.55 3.14
CA GLU A 176 -5.49 -4.87 4.27
C GLU A 176 -5.74 -5.61 5.60
N LEU A 177 -6.98 -6.05 5.85
CA LEU A 177 -7.33 -6.79 7.07
C LEU A 177 -6.49 -8.06 7.22
N GLU A 178 -6.29 -8.81 6.13
CA GLU A 178 -5.50 -10.04 6.17
C GLU A 178 -4.01 -9.76 6.38
N VAL A 179 -3.48 -8.66 5.80
CA VAL A 179 -2.11 -8.20 6.06
C VAL A 179 -1.92 -7.91 7.55
N LEU A 180 -2.86 -7.17 8.17
CA LEU A 180 -2.79 -6.80 9.58
C LEU A 180 -2.90 -8.00 10.53
N LYS A 181 -3.65 -9.04 10.19
CA LYS A 181 -3.66 -10.31 10.94
C LYS A 181 -2.28 -10.97 11.01
N GLY A 182 -1.42 -10.72 10.04
CA GLY A 182 -0.04 -11.19 10.00
C GLY A 182 0.99 -10.28 10.66
N ALA A 183 0.57 -9.18 11.32
CA ALA A 183 1.41 -8.13 11.87
C ALA A 183 1.43 -8.08 13.41
N GLN A 184 1.02 -9.15 14.09
CA GLN A 184 0.90 -9.16 15.55
C GLN A 184 2.22 -8.80 16.24
N GLY A 185 3.35 -9.34 15.76
CA GLY A 185 4.67 -9.03 16.32
C GLY A 185 5.06 -7.56 16.15
N ILE A 186 4.62 -6.90 15.08
CA ILE A 186 4.84 -5.48 14.84
C ILE A 186 4.01 -4.65 15.84
N PHE A 187 2.76 -5.03 16.09
CA PHE A 187 1.90 -4.38 17.09
C PHE A 187 2.40 -4.59 18.52
N ASP A 188 2.97 -5.76 18.82
CA ASP A 188 3.53 -6.08 20.14
C ASP A 188 4.92 -5.45 20.37
N ALA A 189 5.58 -4.94 19.32
CA ALA A 189 6.89 -4.31 19.45
C ALA A 189 6.85 -3.09 20.38
N GLU A 190 7.94 -2.86 21.13
CA GLU A 190 8.09 -1.69 21.99
C GLU A 190 7.99 -0.39 21.20
N GLN A 191 8.61 -0.36 20.03
CA GLN A 191 8.59 0.78 19.14
C GLN A 191 7.36 0.69 18.23
N LYS A 192 6.49 1.69 18.29
CA LYS A 192 5.24 1.74 17.54
C LYS A 192 5.45 2.52 16.24
N PRO A 193 5.49 1.84 15.07
CA PRO A 193 5.67 2.52 13.80
C PRO A 193 4.43 3.34 13.40
N VAL A 194 4.61 4.27 12.47
CA VAL A 194 3.50 4.97 11.83
C VAL A 194 3.03 4.16 10.63
N PHE A 195 1.72 4.11 10.40
CA PHE A 195 1.14 3.46 9.22
C PHE A 195 0.34 4.44 8.39
N MET A 196 0.42 4.31 7.09
CA MET A 196 -0.51 4.85 6.13
C MET A 196 -1.13 3.69 5.36
N ILE A 197 -2.46 3.64 5.30
CA ILE A 197 -3.18 2.53 4.69
C ILE A 197 -4.19 3.06 3.69
N GLU A 198 -4.18 2.50 2.47
CA GLU A 198 -5.27 2.68 1.52
C GLU A 198 -6.36 1.65 1.80
N SER A 199 -7.48 2.09 2.38
CA SER A 199 -8.61 1.24 2.69
C SER A 199 -9.89 2.07 2.75
N GLY A 200 -10.64 2.12 1.67
CA GLY A 200 -11.90 2.86 1.62
C GLY A 200 -13.11 2.04 2.04
N LEU A 201 -14.17 2.74 2.48
CA LEU A 201 -15.47 2.13 2.74
C LEU A 201 -16.22 1.77 1.45
N SER A 202 -16.08 2.56 0.39
CA SER A 202 -16.92 2.46 -0.82
C SER A 202 -16.19 2.04 -2.09
N ASP A 203 -14.86 1.95 -2.06
CA ASP A 203 -14.05 1.87 -3.25
C ASP A 203 -13.87 0.47 -3.83
N HIS A 204 -13.71 0.46 -5.17
CA HIS A 204 -13.34 -0.69 -6.01
C HIS A 204 -14.25 -1.92 -5.93
N ARG A 205 -15.33 -1.90 -5.14
CA ARG A 205 -16.30 -3.01 -5.06
C ARG A 205 -17.33 -2.91 -6.18
N ALA A 206 -17.47 -4.00 -6.92
CA ALA A 206 -18.33 -4.06 -8.12
C ALA A 206 -19.83 -3.89 -7.81
N SER A 207 -20.26 -4.13 -6.57
CA SER A 207 -21.64 -4.16 -6.12
C SER A 207 -22.16 -2.85 -5.56
N GLY A 208 -21.26 -1.87 -5.30
CA GLY A 208 -21.60 -0.66 -4.53
C GLY A 208 -21.84 -0.95 -3.04
N GLU A 209 -21.51 -2.16 -2.57
CA GLU A 209 -21.55 -2.49 -1.14
C GLU A 209 -20.37 -1.87 -0.40
N LEU A 210 -20.61 -1.46 0.84
CA LEU A 210 -19.54 -0.93 1.68
C LEU A 210 -18.58 -2.05 2.12
N ASN A 211 -17.33 -1.66 2.33
CA ASN A 211 -16.29 -2.52 2.86
C ASN A 211 -16.53 -2.82 4.35
N LYS A 212 -17.09 -3.97 4.66
CA LYS A 212 -17.34 -4.40 6.03
C LYS A 212 -16.06 -4.67 6.83
N ASP A 213 -14.96 -4.99 6.13
CA ASP A 213 -13.67 -5.27 6.75
C ASP A 213 -12.99 -3.98 7.28
N PHE A 214 -13.41 -2.80 6.78
CA PHE A 214 -12.87 -1.51 7.23
C PHE A 214 -13.02 -1.29 8.73
N LEU A 215 -14.17 -1.67 9.33
CA LEU A 215 -14.36 -1.56 10.77
C LEU A 215 -13.36 -2.45 11.54
N ALA A 216 -13.09 -3.66 11.05
CA ALA A 216 -12.11 -4.54 11.68
C ALA A 216 -10.67 -4.01 11.54
N VAL A 217 -10.33 -3.40 10.40
CA VAL A 217 -9.05 -2.68 10.22
C VAL A 217 -8.93 -1.55 11.23
N PHE A 218 -9.98 -0.74 11.39
CA PHE A 218 -10.02 0.35 12.37
C PHE A 218 -9.86 -0.19 13.81
N ASP A 219 -10.62 -1.22 14.19
CA ASP A 219 -10.62 -1.78 15.53
C ASP A 219 -9.24 -2.33 15.90
N ILE A 220 -8.52 -3.02 14.98
CA ILE A 220 -7.15 -3.50 15.21
C ILE A 220 -6.22 -2.36 15.66
N PHE A 221 -6.23 -1.23 14.95
CA PHE A 221 -5.37 -0.09 15.30
C PHE A 221 -5.81 0.59 16.58
N SER A 222 -7.11 0.81 16.75
CA SER A 222 -7.68 1.46 17.93
C SER A 222 -7.40 0.68 19.21
N GLU A 223 -7.53 -0.66 19.19
CA GLU A 223 -7.21 -1.55 20.29
C GLU A 223 -5.72 -1.54 20.67
N GLN A 224 -4.84 -1.19 19.74
CA GLN A 224 -3.40 -1.05 19.96
C GLN A 224 -2.97 0.38 20.31
N GLY A 225 -3.90 1.28 20.63
CA GLY A 225 -3.61 2.65 21.05
C GLY A 225 -3.27 3.62 19.90
N TYR A 226 -3.64 3.28 18.66
CA TYR A 226 -3.47 4.18 17.54
C TYR A 226 -4.68 5.09 17.36
N LYS A 227 -4.41 6.35 17.03
CA LYS A 227 -5.40 7.29 16.49
C LYS A 227 -5.33 7.24 14.96
N ILE A 228 -6.48 7.35 14.32
CA ILE A 228 -6.64 7.24 12.88
C ILE A 228 -7.11 8.59 12.35
N TYR A 229 -6.46 9.06 11.29
CA TYR A 229 -6.77 10.32 10.63
C TYR A 229 -6.95 10.09 9.14
N ARG A 230 -7.81 10.87 8.49
CA ARG A 230 -7.81 10.92 7.03
C ARG A 230 -6.59 11.70 6.56
N VAL A 231 -6.00 11.30 5.45
CA VAL A 231 -4.83 11.99 4.89
C VAL A 231 -5.15 13.45 4.55
N GLU A 232 -6.39 13.74 4.16
CA GLU A 232 -6.85 15.08 3.82
C GLU A 232 -7.05 15.99 5.05
N ASP A 233 -7.16 15.42 6.25
CA ASP A 233 -7.33 16.17 7.49
C ASP A 233 -6.71 15.45 8.69
N LEU A 234 -5.51 15.83 9.04
CA LEU A 234 -4.76 15.27 10.18
C LEU A 234 -5.11 15.95 11.53
N THR A 235 -6.06 16.86 11.54
CA THR A 235 -6.44 17.59 12.77
C THR A 235 -7.56 16.93 13.55
N ILE A 236 -8.42 16.16 12.87
CA ILE A 236 -9.58 15.50 13.44
C ILE A 236 -9.43 13.98 13.30
N PRO A 237 -9.31 13.23 14.42
CA PRO A 237 -9.29 11.79 14.36
C PRO A 237 -10.63 11.23 13.87
N VAL A 238 -10.56 10.12 13.16
CA VAL A 238 -11.72 9.34 12.74
C VAL A 238 -12.26 8.59 13.96
N GLU A 239 -13.52 8.86 14.28
CA GLU A 239 -14.21 8.18 15.37
C GLU A 239 -14.90 6.91 14.88
N ARG A 240 -14.89 5.84 15.70
CA ARG A 240 -15.51 4.56 15.38
C ARG A 240 -16.98 4.68 14.97
N ASP A 241 -17.72 5.58 15.63
CA ASP A 241 -19.15 5.75 15.44
C ASP A 241 -19.52 6.19 14.02
N ILE A 242 -18.66 6.98 13.34
CA ILE A 242 -18.92 7.37 11.95
C ILE A 242 -18.81 6.18 10.99
N ILE A 243 -17.91 5.23 11.29
CA ILE A 243 -17.76 3.99 10.50
C ILE A 243 -18.98 3.10 10.69
N VAL A 244 -19.41 2.92 11.94
CA VAL A 244 -20.62 2.15 12.28
C VAL A 244 -21.84 2.77 11.60
N ALA A 245 -22.02 4.09 11.73
CA ALA A 245 -23.13 4.81 11.09
C ALA A 245 -23.10 4.68 9.56
N SER A 246 -21.91 4.70 8.94
CA SER A 246 -21.76 4.49 7.49
C SER A 246 -22.24 3.10 7.08
N LEU A 247 -21.82 2.07 7.81
CA LEU A 247 -22.22 0.69 7.53
C LEU A 247 -23.72 0.45 7.74
N GLU A 248 -24.31 1.02 8.79
CA GLU A 248 -25.74 0.91 9.09
C GLU A 248 -26.62 1.64 8.04
N GLN A 249 -26.17 2.77 7.57
CA GLN A 249 -26.89 3.58 6.57
C GLN A 249 -26.63 3.11 5.13
N GLY A 250 -25.60 2.26 4.91
CA GLY A 250 -25.16 1.87 3.58
C GLY A 250 -24.60 3.05 2.76
N GLN A 251 -24.07 4.07 3.45
CA GLN A 251 -23.53 5.28 2.85
C GLN A 251 -22.16 5.60 3.44
N ASP A 252 -21.18 5.86 2.59
CA ASP A 252 -19.86 6.31 3.02
C ASP A 252 -19.92 7.75 3.54
N LEU A 253 -19.83 7.91 4.85
CA LEU A 253 -19.82 9.21 5.52
C LEU A 253 -18.39 9.74 5.73
N LEU A 254 -17.37 8.89 5.56
CA LEU A 254 -15.96 9.27 5.72
C LEU A 254 -15.39 9.96 4.48
N GLN A 255 -15.78 9.49 3.31
CA GLN A 255 -15.34 9.99 2.00
C GLN A 255 -13.80 10.06 1.87
N GLY A 256 -13.08 9.07 2.38
CA GLY A 256 -11.62 8.98 2.33
C GLY A 256 -11.15 7.59 1.94
N LEU A 257 -9.97 7.51 1.30
CA LEU A 257 -9.32 6.27 0.88
C LEU A 257 -8.07 5.98 1.70
N ASN A 258 -7.33 7.03 2.02
CA ASN A 258 -6.03 6.95 2.67
C ASN A 258 -6.14 7.41 4.12
N PHE A 259 -5.67 6.56 5.03
CA PHE A 259 -5.71 6.82 6.46
C PHE A 259 -4.32 6.72 7.06
N LEU A 260 -4.01 7.70 7.92
CA LEU A 260 -2.78 7.74 8.71
C LEU A 260 -3.10 7.22 10.12
N MET A 261 -2.36 6.20 10.57
CA MET A 261 -2.46 5.64 11.90
C MET A 261 -1.20 5.98 12.68
N VAL A 262 -1.37 6.71 13.77
CA VAL A 262 -0.28 7.11 14.66
C VAL A 262 -0.60 6.69 16.08
N HIS A 263 0.36 6.05 16.74
CA HIS A 263 0.20 5.67 18.14
C HIS A 263 0.11 6.92 19.03
N GLU A 264 -0.62 6.85 20.12
CA GLU A 264 -0.88 8.00 21.01
C GLU A 264 0.40 8.66 21.57
N THR A 265 1.51 7.91 21.61
CA THR A 265 2.83 8.43 22.02
C THR A 265 3.56 9.20 20.93
N PHE A 266 3.04 9.24 19.70
CA PHE A 266 3.68 9.88 18.56
C PHE A 266 3.31 11.37 18.48
N ASP A 267 4.29 12.25 18.32
CA ASP A 267 4.07 13.69 18.16
C ASP A 267 3.75 14.05 16.70
N LEU A 268 2.47 13.85 16.32
CA LEU A 268 1.99 14.17 14.97
C LEU A 268 2.11 15.67 14.66
N ALA A 269 1.94 16.55 15.66
CA ALA A 269 1.98 18.00 15.44
C ALA A 269 3.33 18.50 14.92
N SER A 270 4.41 17.75 15.17
CA SER A 270 5.74 18.05 14.62
C SER A 270 5.87 17.77 13.12
N TYR A 271 4.94 16.97 12.52
CA TYR A 271 4.93 16.58 11.12
C TYR A 271 3.93 17.38 10.26
N ALA A 272 2.97 18.06 10.90
CA ALA A 272 1.89 18.80 10.24
C ALA A 272 2.26 20.27 9.88
N LYS A 273 3.56 20.57 9.75
CA LYS A 273 4.04 21.93 9.45
C LYS A 273 4.55 22.05 8.03
#